data_fdc6d077155ee131321acc181c3ff70f
#
_entry.id   fdc6d077155ee131321acc181c3ff70f
#
_cell.length_a   1.000
_cell.length_b   1.000
_cell.length_c   1.000
_cell.angle_alpha   90.00
_cell.angle_beta   90.00
_cell.angle_gamma   90.00
#
_symmetry.space_group_name_H-M   'P 1'
#
loop_
_entity.id
_entity.type
_entity.pdbx_description
1 polymer ?
#
loop_
_entity_poly.entity_id
_entity_poly.type
_entity_poly.pdbx_seq_one_letter_code
_entity_poly.pdbx_strand_id
1 'polypeptide(L)'
;MHNTPPATTSGGLIRSAATTSGDLVNCPYCEHGETKVVDSRVAGKGTIRRRRECLLCAQRFTTFERTEESPLFVVKRDGSRQPFDRGKLMAGLVRACTKRPLSLEQIEGAAATVEARLRNGIREEVPSQAIGEHALAALRGLDPVAYVRFASVYRDFQDVEEFEQELARMEDLRRTGVR
;
A
#
# COMPACT_ATOMS: atom_id res chain seq x y z
N MET A 1 79.06 -6.08 19.63
CA MET A 1 78.73 -7.32 18.89
C MET A 1 77.23 -7.56 19.14
N HIS A 2 76.37 -7.06 18.27
CA HIS A 2 74.90 -7.11 18.44
C HIS A 2 74.39 -8.10 17.42
N ASN A 3 73.70 -9.09 17.92
CA ASN A 3 73.08 -10.08 17.10
C ASN A 3 71.56 -9.93 17.19
N THR A 4 70.94 -9.45 16.10
CA THR A 4 69.51 -9.30 15.97
C THR A 4 68.95 -10.46 15.18
N PRO A 5 67.96 -11.22 15.65
CA PRO A 5 67.30 -12.26 14.83
C PRO A 5 66.19 -11.66 13.95
N PRO A 6 65.87 -12.31 12.82
CA PRO A 6 64.91 -11.78 11.83
C PRO A 6 63.47 -12.00 12.22
N ALA A 7 62.65 -11.04 11.83
CA ALA A 7 61.19 -11.05 12.00
C ALA A 7 60.51 -12.03 11.04
N THR A 8 59.73 -12.95 11.57
CA THR A 8 58.90 -13.90 10.81
C THR A 8 57.55 -13.21 10.52
N THR A 9 57.35 -12.92 9.25
CA THR A 9 56.06 -12.37 8.76
C THR A 9 55.08 -13.53 8.59
N SER A 10 54.11 -13.63 9.52
CA SER A 10 52.97 -14.53 9.37
C SER A 10 51.84 -13.76 8.71
N GLY A 11 51.65 -14.01 7.40
CA GLY A 11 50.52 -13.48 6.65
C GLY A 11 49.24 -14.17 7.07
N GLY A 12 48.49 -13.53 7.98
CA GLY A 12 47.12 -13.92 8.27
C GLY A 12 46.19 -13.41 7.18
N LEU A 13 45.65 -14.29 6.35
CA LEU A 13 44.51 -13.98 5.48
C LEU A 13 43.34 -13.57 6.36
N ILE A 14 43.05 -12.28 6.39
CA ILE A 14 41.78 -11.76 6.91
C ILE A 14 40.73 -12.11 5.86
N ARG A 15 40.00 -13.20 6.09
CA ARG A 15 38.72 -13.44 5.39
C ARG A 15 37.78 -12.34 5.79
N SER A 16 37.63 -11.37 4.90
CA SER A 16 36.56 -10.37 4.97
C SER A 16 35.24 -11.14 4.92
N ALA A 17 34.63 -11.38 6.09
CA ALA A 17 33.24 -11.74 6.17
C ALA A 17 32.45 -10.52 5.70
N ALA A 18 31.84 -10.63 4.53
CA ALA A 18 30.88 -9.65 4.05
C ALA A 18 29.72 -9.60 5.06
N THR A 19 29.80 -8.66 6.00
CA THR A 19 28.69 -8.30 6.87
C THR A 19 27.66 -7.66 5.98
N THR A 20 26.66 -8.42 5.58
CA THR A 20 25.47 -7.90 4.91
C THR A 20 24.75 -7.01 5.92
N SER A 21 24.96 -5.72 5.79
CA SER A 21 24.41 -4.65 6.66
C SER A 21 22.92 -4.49 6.40
N GLY A 22 22.10 -5.44 6.81
CA GLY A 22 20.67 -5.44 6.53
C GLY A 22 19.76 -6.02 7.60
N ASP A 23 20.29 -6.71 8.61
CA ASP A 23 19.48 -7.50 9.54
C ASP A 23 19.78 -7.22 11.02
N LEU A 24 19.82 -5.95 11.43
CA LEU A 24 20.01 -5.56 12.85
C LEU A 24 18.72 -5.80 13.65
N VAL A 25 18.42 -7.07 13.91
CA VAL A 25 17.35 -7.45 14.86
C VAL A 25 18.01 -7.97 16.12
N ASN A 26 17.92 -7.21 17.21
CA ASN A 26 18.49 -7.59 18.50
C ASN A 26 17.77 -8.81 19.08
N CYS A 27 18.55 -9.67 19.74
CA CYS A 27 18.02 -10.81 20.46
C CYS A 27 17.13 -10.33 21.65
N PRO A 28 15.88 -10.78 21.77
CA PRO A 28 15.00 -10.34 22.87
C PRO A 28 15.39 -10.90 24.23
N TYR A 29 16.35 -11.83 24.30
CA TYR A 29 16.79 -12.46 25.55
C TYR A 29 18.11 -11.86 26.11
N CYS A 30 19.00 -11.38 25.24
CA CYS A 30 20.32 -10.89 25.66
C CYS A 30 20.75 -9.60 24.93
N GLU A 31 19.85 -9.01 24.13
CA GLU A 31 20.05 -7.76 23.37
C GLU A 31 21.22 -7.76 22.37
N HIS A 32 21.87 -8.92 22.17
CA HIS A 32 22.94 -9.05 21.18
C HIS A 32 22.43 -8.81 19.77
N GLY A 33 23.14 -8.00 18.97
CA GLY A 33 22.73 -7.57 17.64
C GLY A 33 22.92 -8.61 16.54
N GLU A 34 23.76 -9.64 16.75
CA GLU A 34 24.07 -10.61 15.73
C GLU A 34 23.18 -11.86 15.85
N THR A 35 22.39 -12.10 14.82
CA THR A 35 21.48 -13.24 14.72
C THR A 35 21.58 -13.87 13.34
N LYS A 36 21.37 -15.19 13.25
CA LYS A 36 21.25 -15.89 11.96
C LYS A 36 19.81 -16.35 11.72
N VAL A 37 19.37 -16.28 10.47
CA VAL A 37 18.08 -16.84 10.05
C VAL A 37 18.24 -18.34 9.84
N VAL A 38 17.47 -19.15 10.56
CA VAL A 38 17.50 -20.62 10.48
C VAL A 38 16.33 -21.18 9.65
N ASP A 39 15.22 -20.44 9.53
CA ASP A 39 14.05 -20.79 8.70
C ASP A 39 13.32 -19.52 8.24
N SER A 40 12.79 -19.56 7.01
CA SER A 40 12.03 -18.44 6.44
C SER A 40 10.82 -18.97 5.67
N ARG A 41 9.62 -18.47 5.98
CA ARG A 41 8.37 -18.91 5.35
C ARG A 41 7.44 -17.73 5.12
N VAL A 42 6.67 -17.80 4.02
CA VAL A 42 5.56 -16.87 3.78
C VAL A 42 4.47 -17.17 4.82
N ALA A 43 4.06 -16.14 5.59
CA ALA A 43 3.08 -16.26 6.67
C ALA A 43 1.76 -15.55 6.35
N GLY A 44 1.56 -15.16 5.09
CA GLY A 44 0.38 -14.45 4.60
C GLY A 44 0.76 -13.45 3.51
N LYS A 45 -0.23 -12.72 3.01
CA LYS A 45 -0.02 -11.73 1.94
C LYS A 45 0.93 -10.62 2.44
N GLY A 46 2.10 -10.51 1.80
CA GLY A 46 3.10 -9.48 2.14
C GLY A 46 3.81 -9.66 3.49
N THR A 47 3.74 -10.85 4.11
CA THR A 47 4.38 -11.12 5.39
C THR A 47 5.33 -12.31 5.29
N ILE A 48 6.57 -12.15 5.74
CA ILE A 48 7.56 -13.21 5.85
C ILE A 48 7.80 -13.47 7.33
N ARG A 49 7.63 -14.73 7.76
CA ARG A 49 8.02 -15.20 9.09
C ARG A 49 9.42 -15.74 9.02
N ARG A 50 10.32 -15.21 9.86
CA ARG A 50 11.70 -15.72 9.99
C ARG A 50 11.93 -16.29 11.39
N ARG A 51 12.48 -17.50 11.47
CA ARG A 51 13.01 -18.05 12.71
C ARG A 51 14.48 -17.73 12.80
N ARG A 52 14.86 -17.03 13.86
CA ARG A 52 16.24 -16.56 14.08
C ARG A 52 16.85 -17.28 15.29
N GLU A 53 18.18 -17.40 15.29
CA GLU A 53 18.98 -17.90 16.40
C GLU A 53 20.04 -16.86 16.74
N CYS A 54 20.14 -16.48 18.01
CA CYS A 54 21.15 -15.56 18.49
C CYS A 54 22.53 -16.21 18.48
N LEU A 55 23.55 -15.52 17.98
CA LEU A 55 24.91 -16.05 17.93
C LEU A 55 25.60 -16.06 19.29
N LEU A 56 25.12 -15.25 20.26
CA LEU A 56 25.71 -15.19 21.61
C LEU A 56 25.04 -16.20 22.57
N CYS A 57 23.71 -16.16 22.73
CA CYS A 57 23.00 -16.97 23.72
C CYS A 57 22.32 -18.22 23.14
N ALA A 58 22.43 -18.46 21.83
CA ALA A 58 21.85 -19.58 21.10
C ALA A 58 20.29 -19.70 21.22
N GLN A 59 19.62 -18.74 21.84
CA GLN A 59 18.17 -18.72 21.94
C GLN A 59 17.53 -18.46 20.59
N ARG A 60 16.40 -19.14 20.33
CA ARG A 60 15.65 -19.01 19.08
C ARG A 60 14.40 -18.17 19.31
N PHE A 61 14.17 -17.23 18.40
CA PHE A 61 13.00 -16.38 18.38
C PHE A 61 12.47 -16.20 16.95
N THR A 62 11.27 -15.65 16.86
CA THR A 62 10.59 -15.45 15.58
C THR A 62 10.41 -13.96 15.32
N THR A 63 10.72 -13.52 14.09
CA THR A 63 10.42 -12.18 13.60
C THR A 63 9.45 -12.26 12.43
N PHE A 64 8.69 -11.18 12.22
CA PHE A 64 7.84 -11.00 11.06
C PHE A 64 8.29 -9.76 10.32
N GLU A 65 8.60 -9.93 9.03
CA GLU A 65 8.81 -8.82 8.11
C GLU A 65 7.50 -8.56 7.39
N ARG A 66 7.07 -7.30 7.40
CA ARG A 66 5.88 -6.84 6.69
C ARG A 66 6.27 -5.64 5.86
N THR A 67 5.71 -5.55 4.66
CA THR A 67 5.78 -4.30 3.90
C THR A 67 4.96 -3.26 4.64
N GLU A 68 5.59 -2.20 5.09
CA GLU A 68 4.89 -1.05 5.64
C GLU A 68 4.33 -0.23 4.47
N GLU A 69 3.02 -0.10 4.43
CA GLU A 69 2.38 0.79 3.46
C GLU A 69 2.52 2.23 3.94
N SER A 70 3.14 3.08 3.12
CA SER A 70 3.21 4.51 3.41
C SER A 70 1.80 5.08 3.60
N PRO A 71 1.58 5.90 4.64
CA PRO A 71 0.28 6.50 4.88
C PRO A 71 -0.10 7.42 3.71
N LEU A 72 -1.28 7.20 3.15
CA LEU A 72 -1.83 8.03 2.09
C LEU A 72 -2.63 9.17 2.72
N PHE A 73 -2.32 10.41 2.37
CA PHE A 73 -3.03 11.60 2.84
C PHE A 73 -3.90 12.18 1.73
N VAL A 74 -5.04 12.73 2.14
CA VAL A 74 -5.99 13.41 1.26
C VAL A 74 -5.92 14.90 1.54
N VAL A 75 -5.67 15.67 0.48
CA VAL A 75 -5.76 17.13 0.50
C VAL A 75 -7.16 17.54 0.04
N LYS A 76 -7.91 18.23 0.91
CA LYS A 76 -9.25 18.72 0.61
C LYS A 76 -9.22 20.03 -0.19
N ARG A 77 -10.37 20.47 -0.69
CA ARG A 77 -10.53 21.75 -1.43
C ARG A 77 -10.12 22.97 -0.61
N ASP A 78 -10.30 22.92 0.71
CA ASP A 78 -9.90 23.97 1.66
C ASP A 78 -8.42 23.93 2.04
N GLY A 79 -7.64 23.01 1.44
CA GLY A 79 -6.22 22.80 1.75
C GLY A 79 -5.97 21.94 3.00
N SER A 80 -6.97 21.55 3.75
CA SER A 80 -6.81 20.69 4.91
C SER A 80 -6.36 19.28 4.52
N ARG A 81 -5.52 18.67 5.37
CA ARG A 81 -4.89 17.36 5.15
C ARG A 81 -5.43 16.36 6.17
N GLN A 82 -5.86 15.21 5.69
CA GLN A 82 -6.31 14.11 6.54
C GLN A 82 -5.86 12.76 5.99
N PRO A 83 -5.68 11.73 6.84
CA PRO A 83 -5.40 10.37 6.36
C PRO A 83 -6.53 9.89 5.42
N PHE A 84 -6.15 9.10 4.41
CA PHE A 84 -7.12 8.42 3.56
C PHE A 84 -7.93 7.44 4.41
N ASP A 85 -9.24 7.52 4.31
CA ASP A 85 -10.19 6.68 5.03
C ASP A 85 -10.97 5.82 4.04
N ARG A 86 -10.59 4.54 3.95
CA ARG A 86 -11.26 3.56 3.11
C ARG A 86 -12.74 3.38 3.49
N GLY A 87 -13.07 3.54 4.78
CA GLY A 87 -14.46 3.45 5.26
C GLY A 87 -15.35 4.54 4.66
N LYS A 88 -14.84 5.78 4.53
CA LYS A 88 -15.55 6.88 3.86
C LYS A 88 -15.78 6.60 2.38
N LEU A 89 -14.78 6.09 1.68
CA LEU A 89 -14.93 5.69 0.27
C LEU A 89 -15.99 4.59 0.13
N MET A 90 -15.91 3.54 0.95
CA MET A 90 -16.89 2.44 0.95
C MET A 90 -18.31 2.94 1.23
N ALA A 91 -18.50 3.77 2.23
CA ALA A 91 -19.81 4.33 2.56
C ALA A 91 -20.43 5.13 1.38
N GLY A 92 -19.59 5.88 0.66
CA GLY A 92 -20.03 6.60 -0.56
C GLY A 92 -20.45 5.65 -1.68
N LEU A 93 -19.64 4.62 -1.96
CA LEU A 93 -19.93 3.62 -2.99
C LEU A 93 -21.20 2.80 -2.65
N VAL A 94 -21.33 2.31 -1.41
CA VAL A 94 -22.52 1.58 -0.95
C VAL A 94 -23.78 2.41 -1.09
N ARG A 95 -23.74 3.69 -0.71
CA ARG A 95 -24.88 4.60 -0.86
C ARG A 95 -25.30 4.77 -2.32
N ALA A 96 -24.35 4.92 -3.24
CA ALA A 96 -24.63 5.02 -4.67
C ALA A 96 -25.23 3.72 -5.23
N CYS A 97 -24.78 2.57 -4.74
CA CYS A 97 -25.21 1.25 -5.17
C CYS A 97 -26.48 0.75 -4.47
N THR A 98 -27.10 1.53 -3.57
CA THR A 98 -28.32 1.12 -2.84
C THR A 98 -29.43 0.72 -3.81
N LYS A 99 -30.05 -0.45 -3.60
CA LYS A 99 -31.10 -1.06 -4.46
C LYS A 99 -30.63 -1.35 -5.91
N ARG A 100 -29.33 -1.50 -6.14
CA ARG A 100 -28.80 -2.02 -7.41
C ARG A 100 -28.45 -3.49 -7.24
N PRO A 101 -28.49 -4.30 -8.34
CA PRO A 101 -28.17 -5.72 -8.33
C PRO A 101 -26.63 -5.92 -8.29
N LEU A 102 -25.97 -5.35 -7.30
CA LEU A 102 -24.54 -5.43 -7.09
C LEU A 102 -24.25 -6.12 -5.76
N SER A 103 -23.37 -7.10 -5.78
CA SER A 103 -22.90 -7.76 -4.56
C SER A 103 -21.96 -6.85 -3.77
N LEU A 104 -21.86 -7.09 -2.45
CA LEU A 104 -20.88 -6.37 -1.61
C LEU A 104 -19.46 -6.58 -2.11
N GLU A 105 -19.13 -7.78 -2.57
CA GLU A 105 -17.82 -8.12 -3.14
C GLU A 105 -17.47 -7.27 -4.37
N GLN A 106 -18.44 -6.99 -5.26
CA GLN A 106 -18.23 -6.10 -6.40
C GLN A 106 -17.94 -4.65 -5.96
N ILE A 107 -18.63 -4.16 -4.94
CA ILE A 107 -18.42 -2.83 -4.38
C ILE A 107 -17.06 -2.74 -3.67
N GLU A 108 -16.68 -3.76 -2.93
CA GLU A 108 -15.35 -3.88 -2.31
C GLU A 108 -14.23 -3.94 -3.34
N GLY A 109 -14.45 -4.66 -4.44
CA GLY A 109 -13.52 -4.72 -5.57
C GLY A 109 -13.32 -3.36 -6.23
N ALA A 110 -14.42 -2.57 -6.37
CA ALA A 110 -14.32 -1.19 -6.85
C ALA A 110 -13.49 -0.31 -5.89
N ALA A 111 -13.77 -0.39 -4.60
CA ALA A 111 -12.99 0.37 -3.60
C ALA A 111 -11.50 -0.02 -3.61
N ALA A 112 -11.19 -1.30 -3.71
CA ALA A 112 -9.82 -1.80 -3.81
C ALA A 112 -9.12 -1.29 -5.08
N THR A 113 -9.84 -1.22 -6.21
CA THR A 113 -9.33 -0.67 -7.47
C THR A 113 -9.00 0.83 -7.34
N VAL A 114 -9.88 1.59 -6.70
CA VAL A 114 -9.64 3.01 -6.42
C VAL A 114 -8.39 3.17 -5.56
N GLU A 115 -8.31 2.45 -4.43
CA GLU A 115 -7.18 2.51 -3.51
C GLU A 115 -5.86 2.15 -4.20
N ALA A 116 -5.83 1.08 -5.00
CA ALA A 116 -4.65 0.69 -5.76
C ALA A 116 -4.18 1.77 -6.73
N ARG A 117 -5.12 2.45 -7.44
CA ARG A 117 -4.78 3.56 -8.35
C ARG A 117 -4.20 4.76 -7.61
N LEU A 118 -4.74 5.09 -6.44
CA LEU A 118 -4.22 6.17 -5.61
C LEU A 118 -2.81 5.88 -5.08
N ARG A 119 -2.54 4.64 -4.67
CA ARG A 119 -1.23 4.20 -4.16
C ARG A 119 -0.18 4.03 -5.25
N ASN A 120 -0.58 3.68 -6.48
CA ASN A 120 0.35 3.55 -7.62
C ASN A 120 0.87 4.90 -8.14
N GLY A 121 0.22 6.00 -7.82
CA GLY A 121 0.81 7.32 -7.96
C GLY A 121 1.85 7.51 -6.85
N ILE A 122 3.12 7.68 -7.18
CA ILE A 122 4.32 7.83 -6.30
C ILE A 122 4.16 8.98 -5.25
N ARG A 123 2.97 9.38 -4.91
CA ARG A 123 2.70 10.53 -4.03
C ARG A 123 2.04 10.05 -2.74
N GLU A 124 2.58 10.50 -1.62
CA GLU A 124 1.98 10.31 -0.29
C GLU A 124 0.71 11.14 -0.10
N GLU A 125 0.47 12.11 -0.99
CA GLU A 125 -0.66 13.03 -0.94
C GLU A 125 -1.46 12.99 -2.25
N VAL A 126 -2.78 12.89 -2.11
CA VAL A 126 -3.71 12.90 -3.24
C VAL A 126 -4.81 13.95 -3.01
N PRO A 127 -5.20 14.72 -4.02
CA PRO A 127 -6.34 15.61 -3.90
C PRO A 127 -7.63 14.79 -3.75
N SER A 128 -8.55 15.27 -2.93
CA SER A 128 -9.86 14.62 -2.74
C SER A 128 -10.63 14.44 -4.06
N GLN A 129 -10.36 15.33 -5.03
CA GLN A 129 -10.91 15.26 -6.38
C GLN A 129 -10.47 14.00 -7.12
N ALA A 130 -9.20 13.58 -7.00
CA ALA A 130 -8.71 12.37 -7.66
C ALA A 130 -9.43 11.11 -7.13
N ILE A 131 -9.76 11.07 -5.84
CA ILE A 131 -10.52 9.95 -5.24
C ILE A 131 -11.90 9.84 -5.90
N GLY A 132 -12.60 10.96 -6.04
CA GLY A 132 -13.92 11.00 -6.68
C GLY A 132 -13.87 10.57 -8.14
N GLU A 133 -12.91 11.06 -8.91
CA GLU A 133 -12.74 10.66 -10.32
C GLU A 133 -12.42 9.17 -10.48
N HIS A 134 -11.59 8.61 -9.61
CA HIS A 134 -11.32 7.16 -9.62
C HIS A 134 -12.56 6.35 -9.19
N ALA A 135 -13.36 6.84 -8.24
CA ALA A 135 -14.60 6.21 -7.83
C ALA A 135 -15.63 6.22 -8.98
N LEU A 136 -15.78 7.36 -9.67
CA LEU A 136 -16.62 7.48 -10.86
C LEU A 136 -16.19 6.51 -11.96
N ALA A 137 -14.89 6.43 -12.25
CA ALA A 137 -14.35 5.51 -13.24
C ALA A 137 -14.63 4.04 -12.89
N ALA A 138 -14.55 3.66 -11.62
CA ALA A 138 -14.88 2.32 -11.14
C ALA A 138 -16.38 2.00 -11.27
N LEU A 139 -17.24 2.91 -10.83
CA LEU A 139 -18.70 2.74 -10.90
C LEU A 139 -19.23 2.69 -12.34
N ARG A 140 -18.64 3.45 -13.26
CA ARG A 140 -19.01 3.45 -14.67
C ARG A 140 -18.95 2.04 -15.30
N GLY A 141 -17.93 1.27 -14.92
CA GLY A 141 -17.77 -0.12 -15.39
C GLY A 141 -18.69 -1.12 -14.69
N LEU A 142 -19.24 -0.78 -13.53
CA LEU A 142 -20.09 -1.66 -12.72
C LEU A 142 -21.58 -1.45 -12.98
N ASP A 143 -22.06 -0.22 -12.83
CA ASP A 143 -23.48 0.11 -12.91
C ASP A 143 -23.67 1.57 -13.28
N PRO A 144 -24.30 1.89 -14.41
CA PRO A 144 -24.48 3.25 -14.87
C PRO A 144 -25.38 4.10 -13.96
N VAL A 145 -26.35 3.49 -13.27
CA VAL A 145 -27.23 4.21 -12.35
C VAL A 145 -26.47 4.58 -11.06
N ALA A 146 -25.66 3.64 -10.55
CA ALA A 146 -24.79 3.93 -9.39
C ALA A 146 -23.77 5.03 -9.73
N TYR A 147 -23.21 5.02 -10.95
CA TYR A 147 -22.35 6.08 -11.45
C TYR A 147 -23.01 7.45 -11.37
N VAL A 148 -24.20 7.61 -11.97
CA VAL A 148 -24.91 8.91 -12.02
C VAL A 148 -25.28 9.38 -10.62
N ARG A 149 -25.73 8.49 -9.74
CA ARG A 149 -26.04 8.81 -8.34
C ARG A 149 -24.81 9.27 -7.56
N PHE A 150 -23.66 8.66 -7.79
CA PHE A 150 -22.41 9.09 -7.17
C PHE A 150 -21.97 10.44 -7.74
N ALA A 151 -22.06 10.62 -9.07
CA ALA A 151 -21.69 11.84 -9.77
C ALA A 151 -22.50 13.04 -9.26
N SER A 152 -23.83 12.89 -9.09
CA SER A 152 -24.72 13.97 -8.63
C SER A 152 -24.32 14.53 -7.25
N VAL A 153 -23.89 13.65 -6.33
CA VAL A 153 -23.43 14.07 -4.99
C VAL A 153 -21.99 14.58 -5.04
N TYR A 154 -21.12 13.90 -5.78
CA TYR A 154 -19.69 14.23 -5.82
C TYR A 154 -19.41 15.55 -6.55
N ARG A 155 -20.09 15.81 -7.68
CA ARG A 155 -19.98 17.03 -8.48
C ARG A 155 -20.87 18.14 -7.99
N ASP A 156 -21.76 17.83 -7.02
CA ASP A 156 -22.67 18.80 -6.38
C ASP A 156 -23.58 19.50 -7.40
N PHE A 157 -24.31 18.71 -8.22
CA PHE A 157 -25.21 19.25 -9.25
C PHE A 157 -26.22 20.21 -8.64
N GLN A 158 -26.33 21.40 -9.24
CA GLN A 158 -27.17 22.45 -8.77
C GLN A 158 -28.53 22.51 -9.50
N ASP A 159 -28.58 21.95 -10.71
CA ASP A 159 -29.78 21.99 -11.57
C ASP A 159 -29.94 20.68 -12.37
N VAL A 160 -31.01 20.59 -13.13
CA VAL A 160 -31.34 19.44 -13.97
C VAL A 160 -30.46 19.40 -15.22
N GLU A 161 -30.05 20.55 -15.70
CA GLU A 161 -29.21 20.70 -16.88
C GLU A 161 -27.84 20.06 -16.69
N GLU A 162 -27.22 20.22 -15.52
CA GLU A 162 -25.95 19.55 -15.17
C GLU A 162 -26.11 18.02 -15.13
N PHE A 163 -27.27 17.54 -14.65
CA PHE A 163 -27.59 16.13 -14.65
C PHE A 163 -27.73 15.56 -16.08
N GLU A 164 -28.44 16.30 -16.97
CA GLU A 164 -28.60 15.92 -18.37
C GLU A 164 -27.27 15.88 -19.12
N GLN A 165 -26.41 16.86 -18.89
CA GLN A 165 -25.06 16.90 -19.46
C GLN A 165 -24.23 15.69 -19.04
N GLU A 166 -24.33 15.25 -17.79
CA GLU A 166 -23.60 14.07 -17.30
C GLU A 166 -24.14 12.78 -17.93
N LEU A 167 -25.46 12.67 -18.15
CA LEU A 167 -26.07 11.56 -18.87
C LEU A 167 -25.57 11.52 -20.33
N ALA A 168 -25.57 12.65 -21.03
CA ALA A 168 -25.08 12.74 -22.40
C ALA A 168 -23.60 12.33 -22.50
N ARG A 169 -22.76 12.82 -21.59
CA ARG A 169 -21.36 12.43 -21.49
C ARG A 169 -21.17 10.92 -21.29
N MET A 170 -22.01 10.31 -20.48
CA MET A 170 -21.98 8.86 -20.25
C MET A 170 -22.36 8.07 -21.50
N GLU A 171 -23.35 8.54 -22.27
CA GLU A 171 -23.76 7.92 -23.52
C GLU A 171 -22.66 7.99 -24.59
N ASP A 172 -22.02 9.13 -24.74
CA ASP A 172 -20.90 9.32 -25.69
C ASP A 172 -19.72 8.38 -25.37
N LEU A 173 -19.38 8.23 -24.09
CA LEU A 173 -18.36 7.32 -23.65
C LEU A 173 -18.70 5.84 -23.92
N ARG A 174 -20.00 5.47 -23.90
CA ARG A 174 -20.47 4.13 -24.30
C ARG A 174 -20.34 3.92 -25.79
N ARG A 175 -20.60 4.94 -26.62
CA ARG A 175 -20.49 4.87 -28.08
C ARG A 175 -19.04 4.77 -28.55
N THR A 176 -18.13 5.49 -27.91
CA THR A 176 -16.71 5.54 -28.27
C THR A 176 -15.91 4.34 -27.77
N GLY A 177 -16.52 3.41 -27.01
CA GLY A 177 -15.88 2.17 -26.57
C GLY A 177 -14.70 2.34 -25.61
N VAL A 178 -14.52 3.53 -25.04
CA VAL A 178 -13.48 3.78 -24.01
C VAL A 178 -13.92 3.12 -22.71
N ARG A 179 -13.38 1.92 -22.46
CA ARG A 179 -13.54 1.14 -21.23
C ARG A 179 -12.52 1.57 -20.17
#